data_77b46e12e70f5b7ecd7893e6e13493a8
#
_entry.id   77b46e12e70f5b7ecd7893e6e13493a8
#
_cell.length_a   1.000
_cell.length_b   1.000
_cell.length_c   1.000
_cell.angle_alpha   90.00
_cell.angle_beta   90.00
_cell.angle_gamma   90.00
#
_symmetry.space_group_name_H-M   'P 1'
#
loop_
_entity.id
_entity.type
_entity.pdbx_description
1 polymer ?
#
loop_
_entity_poly.entity_id
_entity_poly.type
_entity_poly.pdbx_seq_one_letter_code
_entity_poly.pdbx_strand_id
1 'polypeptide(L)'
;MNLPTERGLSHMLIVAGHLVVDPADREALVAESAEAVALARTAAGCLDFAVTADSLDAGRVNVFERWESEDALLAFRGAGPSGEMTARILDADVRRYGVASVEGA
;
A
#
# COMPACT_ATOMS: atom_id res chain seq x y z
N MET A 1 -2.85 28.27 -16.01
CA MET A 1 -2.45 27.64 -15.58
C MET A 1 -2.24 27.17 -14.53
N ASN A 2 -2.47 26.85 -14.09
CA ASN A 2 -2.14 26.34 -13.15
C ASN A 2 -1.64 25.49 -12.63
N LEU A 3 -1.51 25.59 -12.47
CA LEU A 3 -0.86 24.48 -12.49
C LEU A 3 -0.22 23.97 -11.28
N PRO A 4 0.51 24.69 -10.42
CA PRO A 4 1.06 24.17 -9.19
C PRO A 4 0.00 23.60 -8.29
N THR A 5 -1.14 24.19 -8.24
CA THR A 5 -2.25 23.70 -7.44
C THR A 5 -2.74 22.37 -7.96
N GLU A 6 -2.82 22.25 -9.27
CA GLU A 6 -3.23 21.01 -9.87
C GLU A 6 -2.26 19.89 -9.54
N ARG A 7 -0.97 20.20 -9.59
CA ARG A 7 0.00 19.21 -9.25
C ARG A 7 -0.10 18.78 -7.79
N GLY A 8 -0.39 19.72 -6.91
CA GLY A 8 -0.57 19.40 -5.50
C GLY A 8 -1.68 18.41 -5.29
N LEU A 9 -2.82 18.61 -5.95
CA LEU A 9 -3.93 17.69 -5.84
C LEU A 9 -3.59 16.35 -6.46
N SER A 10 -2.96 16.35 -7.64
CA SER A 10 -2.64 15.12 -8.31
C SER A 10 -1.52 14.35 -7.63
N HIS A 11 -0.83 14.99 -6.68
CA HIS A 11 0.23 14.31 -5.97
C HIS A 11 -0.27 13.30 -4.95
N MET A 12 -1.46 13.50 -4.42
CA MET A 12 -1.99 12.51 -3.48
C MET A 12 -2.31 11.22 -4.20
N LEU A 13 -1.87 10.12 -3.62
CA LEU A 13 -2.02 8.79 -4.21
C LEU A 13 -2.66 7.82 -3.25
N ILE A 14 -3.41 6.89 -3.82
CA ILE A 14 -3.86 5.70 -3.12
C ILE A 14 -3.26 4.50 -3.83
N VAL A 15 -2.68 3.58 -3.07
CA VAL A 15 -2.22 2.29 -3.58
C VAL A 15 -3.14 1.27 -2.95
N ALA A 16 -3.86 0.53 -3.76
CA ALA A 16 -4.87 -0.39 -3.24
C ALA A 16 -5.01 -1.61 -4.12
N GLY A 17 -5.37 -2.72 -3.50
CA GLY A 17 -5.60 -3.97 -4.18
C GLY A 17 -5.37 -5.15 -3.26
N HIS A 18 -4.94 -6.25 -3.85
CA HIS A 18 -4.74 -7.45 -3.07
C HIS A 18 -3.61 -8.32 -3.61
N LEU A 19 -3.11 -9.16 -2.73
CA LEU A 19 -2.14 -10.20 -3.04
C LEU A 19 -2.83 -11.54 -2.91
N VAL A 20 -2.38 -12.52 -3.69
CA VAL A 20 -2.83 -13.89 -3.55
C VAL A 20 -1.65 -14.70 -3.03
N VAL A 21 -1.89 -15.45 -1.96
CA VAL A 21 -0.88 -16.29 -1.35
C VAL A 21 -1.50 -17.65 -1.03
N ASP A 22 -0.66 -18.65 -0.76
CA ASP A 22 -1.15 -19.91 -0.23
C ASP A 22 -1.83 -19.61 1.11
N PRO A 23 -3.06 -20.12 1.35
CA PRO A 23 -3.73 -19.89 2.64
C PRO A 23 -2.88 -20.26 3.84
N ALA A 24 -2.01 -21.26 3.71
CA ALA A 24 -1.13 -21.68 4.80
C ALA A 24 -0.08 -20.64 5.13
N ASP A 25 0.24 -19.75 4.19
CA ASP A 25 1.27 -18.72 4.37
C ASP A 25 0.69 -17.37 4.80
N ARG A 26 -0.61 -17.19 4.70
CA ARG A 26 -1.22 -15.86 4.88
C ARG A 26 -0.98 -15.27 6.25
N GLU A 27 -1.18 -16.05 7.29
CA GLU A 27 -1.02 -15.56 8.67
C GLU A 27 0.40 -15.04 8.90
N ALA A 28 1.39 -15.83 8.46
CA ALA A 28 2.78 -15.45 8.63
C ALA A 28 3.11 -14.21 7.81
N LEU A 29 2.60 -14.12 6.59
CA LEU A 29 2.85 -12.95 5.73
C LEU A 29 2.29 -11.69 6.35
N VAL A 30 1.05 -11.75 6.83
CA VAL A 30 0.41 -10.59 7.45
C VAL A 30 1.16 -10.18 8.72
N ALA A 31 1.56 -11.16 9.53
CA ALA A 31 2.31 -10.88 10.76
C ALA A 31 3.66 -10.24 10.44
N GLU A 32 4.35 -10.74 9.43
CA GLU A 32 5.65 -10.18 9.03
C GLU A 32 5.51 -8.76 8.46
N SER A 33 4.39 -8.48 7.81
CA SER A 33 4.19 -7.16 7.23
C SER A 33 3.92 -6.09 8.30
N ALA A 34 3.63 -6.50 9.53
CA ALA A 34 3.33 -5.54 10.60
C ALA A 34 4.49 -4.57 10.85
N GLU A 35 5.73 -5.03 10.70
CA GLU A 35 6.88 -4.16 10.86
C GLU A 35 6.91 -3.08 9.77
N ALA A 36 6.67 -3.47 8.53
CA ALA A 36 6.62 -2.52 7.43
C ALA A 36 5.46 -1.54 7.59
N VAL A 37 4.31 -2.02 8.08
CA VAL A 37 3.16 -1.16 8.34
C VAL A 37 3.52 -0.11 9.41
N ALA A 38 4.17 -0.54 10.48
CA ALA A 38 4.58 0.38 11.54
C ALA A 38 5.55 1.43 11.02
N LEU A 39 6.53 1.02 10.23
CA LEU A 39 7.48 1.94 9.63
C LEU A 39 6.78 2.92 8.68
N ALA A 40 5.89 2.41 7.84
CA ALA A 40 5.18 3.23 6.88
C ALA A 40 4.36 4.32 7.57
N ARG A 41 3.67 3.96 8.63
CA ARG A 41 2.80 4.90 9.34
C ARG A 41 3.56 6.05 9.99
N THR A 42 4.87 5.91 10.18
CA THR A 42 5.71 6.99 10.69
C THR A 42 6.48 7.69 9.59
N ALA A 43 6.38 7.24 8.36
CA ALA A 43 7.12 7.82 7.25
C ALA A 43 6.51 9.16 6.86
N ALA A 44 7.37 10.10 6.47
CA ALA A 44 6.91 11.41 6.00
C ALA A 44 6.00 11.25 4.80
N GLY A 45 4.84 11.89 4.84
CA GLY A 45 3.89 11.86 3.73
C GLY A 45 2.98 10.64 3.69
N CYS A 46 3.13 9.70 4.60
CA CYS A 46 2.21 8.57 4.68
C CYS A 46 0.96 8.98 5.44
N LEU A 47 -0.19 8.88 4.78
CA LEU A 47 -1.48 9.23 5.37
C LEU A 47 -2.20 8.02 5.95
N ASP A 48 -1.96 6.84 5.38
CA ASP A 48 -2.50 5.58 5.89
C ASP A 48 -1.76 4.43 5.25
N PHE A 49 -1.74 3.29 5.93
CA PHE A 49 -1.09 2.09 5.41
C PHE A 49 -1.65 0.89 6.15
N ALA A 50 -2.13 -0.11 5.42
CA ALA A 50 -2.71 -1.31 6.02
C ALA A 50 -2.47 -2.52 5.13
N VAL A 51 -2.16 -3.64 5.77
CA VAL A 51 -2.03 -4.95 5.12
C VAL A 51 -2.80 -5.91 5.99
N THR A 52 -3.89 -6.47 5.45
CA THR A 52 -4.81 -7.26 6.27
C THR A 52 -5.27 -8.51 5.55
N ALA A 53 -5.60 -9.53 6.35
CA ALA A 53 -6.19 -10.74 5.81
C ALA A 53 -7.61 -10.46 5.36
N ASP A 54 -7.97 -10.96 4.18
CA ASP A 54 -9.33 -10.81 3.69
C ASP A 54 -10.30 -11.61 4.56
N SER A 55 -11.49 -11.07 4.78
CA SER A 55 -12.46 -11.71 5.66
C SER A 55 -13.19 -12.87 5.01
N LEU A 56 -13.10 -13.01 3.70
CA LEU A 56 -13.84 -14.03 2.96
C LEU A 56 -12.93 -15.05 2.28
N ASP A 57 -11.89 -14.58 1.60
CA ASP A 57 -11.00 -15.43 0.80
C ASP A 57 -9.74 -15.74 1.61
N ALA A 58 -9.53 -17.03 1.90
CA ALA A 58 -8.43 -17.46 2.77
C ALA A 58 -7.03 -17.22 2.18
N GLY A 59 -6.95 -17.08 0.86
CA GLY A 59 -5.66 -16.82 0.18
C GLY A 59 -5.45 -15.39 -0.21
N ARG A 60 -6.26 -14.47 0.29
CA ARG A 60 -6.19 -13.07 -0.13
C ARG A 60 -5.71 -12.17 1.00
N VAL A 61 -4.78 -11.27 0.65
CA VAL A 61 -4.27 -10.24 1.56
C VAL A 61 -4.60 -8.90 0.93
N ASN A 62 -5.30 -8.05 1.67
CA ASN A 62 -5.69 -6.73 1.16
C ASN A 62 -4.62 -5.70 1.53
N VAL A 63 -4.34 -4.81 0.58
CA VAL A 63 -3.33 -3.77 0.74
C VAL A 63 -3.99 -2.42 0.51
N PHE A 64 -3.74 -1.49 1.40
CA PHE A 64 -4.21 -0.12 1.23
C PHE A 64 -3.15 0.85 1.73
N GLU A 65 -2.81 1.84 0.90
CA GLU A 65 -1.86 2.88 1.25
C GLU A 65 -2.39 4.20 0.75
N ARG A 66 -2.18 5.25 1.50
CA ARG A 66 -2.53 6.60 1.08
C ARG A 66 -1.34 7.51 1.38
N TRP A 67 -0.89 8.25 0.36
CA TRP A 67 0.32 9.06 0.42
C TRP A 67 0.06 10.47 -0.06
N GLU A 68 0.72 11.45 0.58
CA GLU A 68 0.62 12.83 0.17
C GLU A 68 1.15 13.07 -1.23
N SER A 69 2.16 12.30 -1.65
CA SER A 69 2.82 12.52 -2.93
C SER A 69 3.50 11.25 -3.40
N GLU A 70 3.83 11.24 -4.69
CA GLU A 70 4.61 10.16 -5.27
C GLU A 70 6.00 10.12 -4.66
N ASP A 71 6.60 11.28 -4.40
CA ASP A 71 7.93 11.33 -3.80
C ASP A 71 7.97 10.63 -2.45
N ALA A 72 6.95 10.85 -1.63
CA ALA A 72 6.86 10.21 -0.31
C ALA A 72 6.75 8.71 -0.45
N LEU A 73 5.92 8.23 -1.38
CA LEU A 73 5.76 6.81 -1.64
C LEU A 73 7.08 6.19 -2.09
N LEU A 74 7.76 6.82 -3.04
CA LEU A 74 9.01 6.27 -3.58
C LEU A 74 10.12 6.28 -2.54
N ALA A 75 10.16 7.29 -1.68
CA ALA A 75 11.15 7.34 -0.61
C ALA A 75 10.98 6.16 0.35
N PHE A 76 9.74 5.82 0.67
CA PHE A 76 9.48 4.67 1.53
C PHE A 76 9.82 3.36 0.81
N ARG A 77 9.44 3.25 -0.45
CA ARG A 77 9.67 2.02 -1.24
C ARG A 77 11.14 1.74 -1.52
N GLY A 78 12.00 2.70 -1.33
CA GLY A 78 13.42 2.47 -1.49
C GLY A 78 13.94 1.28 -0.71
N ALA A 79 13.26 0.92 0.39
CA ALA A 79 13.63 -0.24 1.18
C ALA A 79 13.12 -1.55 0.57
N GLY A 80 11.92 -1.53 -0.03
CA GLY A 80 11.33 -2.70 -0.68
C GLY A 80 11.03 -3.86 0.28
N PRO A 81 10.23 -4.83 -0.17
CA PRO A 81 9.99 -6.04 0.61
C PRO A 81 11.16 -7.01 0.47
N SER A 82 11.30 -7.94 1.40
CA SER A 82 12.33 -8.96 1.33
C SER A 82 12.03 -9.95 0.21
N GLY A 83 13.05 -10.63 -0.28
CA GLY A 83 12.89 -11.66 -1.29
C GLY A 83 12.02 -12.82 -0.81
N GLU A 84 12.13 -13.17 0.48
CA GLU A 84 11.32 -14.24 1.06
C GLU A 84 9.84 -13.89 1.03
N MET A 85 9.50 -12.66 1.41
CA MET A 85 8.12 -12.21 1.39
C MET A 85 7.59 -12.20 -0.03
N THR A 86 8.38 -11.69 -0.99
CA THR A 86 7.98 -11.64 -2.39
C THR A 86 7.76 -13.04 -2.95
N ALA A 87 8.59 -14.01 -2.55
CA ALA A 87 8.51 -15.37 -3.07
C ALA A 87 7.21 -16.08 -2.68
N ARG A 88 6.56 -15.64 -1.61
CA ARG A 88 5.28 -16.23 -1.17
C ARG A 88 4.07 -15.66 -1.88
N ILE A 89 4.26 -14.58 -2.63
CA ILE A 89 3.17 -13.94 -3.35
C ILE A 89 2.98 -14.67 -4.68
N LEU A 90 1.82 -15.30 -4.85
CA LEU A 90 1.50 -16.07 -6.05
C LEU A 90 0.98 -15.16 -7.15
N ASP A 91 0.26 -14.10 -6.79
CA ASP A 91 -0.29 -13.15 -7.74
C ASP A 91 -0.56 -11.84 -7.00
N ALA A 92 -0.65 -10.76 -7.73
CA ALA A 92 -0.90 -9.44 -7.15
C ALA A 92 -1.69 -8.59 -8.12
N ASP A 93 -2.70 -7.90 -7.59
CA ASP A 93 -3.42 -6.87 -8.33
C ASP A 93 -3.49 -5.65 -7.43
N VAL A 94 -2.39 -4.90 -7.39
CA VAL A 94 -2.26 -3.70 -6.57
C VAL A 94 -1.98 -2.55 -7.51
N ARG A 95 -2.80 -1.51 -7.46
CA ARG A 95 -2.75 -0.40 -8.38
C ARG A 95 -2.56 0.91 -7.68
N ARG A 96 -2.06 1.88 -8.42
CA ARG A 96 -1.83 3.23 -7.94
C ARG A 96 -2.88 4.13 -8.55
N TYR A 97 -3.59 4.88 -7.71
CA TYR A 97 -4.65 5.79 -8.13
C TYR A 97 -4.28 7.21 -7.77
N GLY A 98 -4.31 8.11 -8.75
CA GLY A 98 -4.14 9.54 -8.49
C GLY A 98 -5.46 10.09 -7.96
N VAL A 99 -5.39 10.89 -6.90
CA VAL A 99 -6.59 11.42 -6.26
C VAL A 99 -6.86 12.83 -6.76
N ALA A 100 -8.02 13.04 -7.37
CA ALA A 100 -8.41 14.35 -7.89
C ALA A 100 -9.16 15.19 -6.86
N SER A 101 -9.90 14.52 -5.95
CA SER A 101 -10.65 15.23 -4.92
C SER A 101 -10.92 14.29 -3.76
N VAL A 102 -11.19 14.88 -2.60
CA VAL A 102 -11.50 14.13 -1.39
C VAL A 102 -12.78 14.71 -0.79
N GLU A 103 -13.73 13.83 -0.51
CA GLU A 103 -15.00 14.24 0.09
C GLU A 103 -15.32 13.28 1.22
N GLY A 104 -16.17 13.73 2.15
CA GLY A 104 -16.66 12.85 3.21
C GLY A 104 -17.51 11.73 2.63
N ALA A 105 -17.44 10.57 3.24
CA ALA A 105 -18.19 9.41 2.77
C ALA A 105 -19.70 9.49 3.13
#